data_65d1367682a8c6e0bc79250a33557895
#
_entry.id   65d1367682a8c6e0bc79250a33557895
#
_cell.length_a   1.000
_cell.length_b   1.000
_cell.length_c   1.000
_cell.angle_alpha   90.00
_cell.angle_beta   90.00
_cell.angle_gamma   90.00
#
_symmetry.space_group_name_H-M   'P 1'
#
loop_
_entity.id
_entity.type
_entity.pdbx_description
1 polymer ?
#
loop_
_entity_poly.entity_id
_entity_poly.type
_entity_poly.pdbx_seq_one_letter_code
_entity_poly.pdbx_strand_id
1 'polypeptide(L)'
;MKTKPKSIDDYLAHVSPDKRAALVKLRQAIRSAAPKAEECISYGLAAFRLDGRFLVAFGAAANHCAFYPGGSPVAVFKSELKNYDTSKGTIRFPADKPLPAALVRKLVKFRIAQNSAANKLRSKKR
;
A
#
# COMPACT_ATOMS: atom_id res chain seq x y z
N MET A 1 -21.75 -6.40 15.88
CA MET A 1 -20.59 -7.17 15.43
C MET A 1 -20.17 -6.74 14.03
N LYS A 2 -18.92 -6.43 13.87
CA LYS A 2 -18.44 -5.92 12.58
C LYS A 2 -18.17 -7.07 11.62
N THR A 3 -18.81 -7.05 10.47
CA THR A 3 -18.49 -7.98 9.41
C THR A 3 -17.13 -7.63 8.82
N LYS A 4 -16.37 -8.65 8.43
CA LYS A 4 -15.10 -8.42 7.75
C LYS A 4 -15.36 -7.85 6.37
N PRO A 5 -14.58 -6.87 5.91
CA PRO A 5 -14.75 -6.32 4.58
C PRO A 5 -14.47 -7.37 3.52
N LYS A 6 -15.22 -7.32 2.42
CA LYS A 6 -15.09 -8.27 1.30
C LYS A 6 -14.31 -7.71 0.13
N SER A 7 -14.14 -6.39 0.10
CA SER A 7 -13.47 -5.69 -1.01
C SER A 7 -12.89 -4.39 -0.49
N ILE A 8 -12.06 -3.74 -1.31
CA ILE A 8 -11.54 -2.40 -0.96
C ILE A 8 -12.70 -1.40 -0.88
N ASP A 9 -13.67 -1.48 -1.79
CA ASP A 9 -14.84 -0.61 -1.73
C ASP A 9 -15.59 -0.77 -0.40
N ASP A 10 -15.78 -2.01 0.02
CA ASP A 10 -16.44 -2.32 1.28
C ASP A 10 -15.62 -1.81 2.48
N TYR A 11 -14.30 -1.99 2.43
CA TYR A 11 -13.40 -1.48 3.46
C TYR A 11 -13.53 0.03 3.60
N LEU A 12 -13.46 0.75 2.47
CA LEU A 12 -13.53 2.21 2.46
C LEU A 12 -14.88 2.74 2.93
N ALA A 13 -15.96 2.00 2.68
CA ALA A 13 -17.29 2.39 3.10
C ALA A 13 -17.40 2.51 4.63
N HIS A 14 -16.57 1.80 5.37
CA HIS A 14 -16.58 1.79 6.84
C HIS A 14 -15.54 2.71 7.46
N VAL A 15 -14.78 3.45 6.65
CA VAL A 15 -13.75 4.38 7.11
C VAL A 15 -14.36 5.78 7.22
N SER A 16 -13.92 6.57 8.21
CA SER A 16 -14.40 7.95 8.37
C SER A 16 -14.13 8.77 7.09
N PRO A 17 -14.97 9.78 6.79
CA PRO A 17 -14.87 10.51 5.51
C PRO A 17 -13.50 11.14 5.23
N ASP A 18 -12.85 11.71 6.25
CA ASP A 18 -11.54 12.34 6.09
C ASP A 18 -10.45 11.32 5.72
N LYS A 19 -10.42 10.20 6.44
CA LYS A 19 -9.48 9.13 6.14
C LYS A 19 -9.81 8.45 4.81
N ARG A 20 -11.10 8.30 4.53
CA ARG A 20 -11.53 7.73 3.24
C ARG A 20 -11.00 8.54 2.07
N ALA A 21 -11.10 9.86 2.13
CA ALA A 21 -10.60 10.73 1.06
C ALA A 21 -9.09 10.53 0.84
N ALA A 22 -8.31 10.45 1.92
CA ALA A 22 -6.88 10.21 1.83
C ALA A 22 -6.56 8.83 1.23
N LEU A 23 -7.31 7.81 1.66
CA LEU A 23 -7.10 6.44 1.18
C LEU A 23 -7.55 6.25 -0.27
N VAL A 24 -8.59 6.97 -0.71
CA VAL A 24 -8.99 6.96 -2.12
C VAL A 24 -7.88 7.49 -3.00
N LYS A 25 -7.23 8.58 -2.60
CA LYS A 25 -6.08 9.13 -3.33
C LYS A 25 -4.93 8.12 -3.38
N LEU A 26 -4.67 7.44 -2.27
CA LEU A 26 -3.64 6.41 -2.18
C LEU A 26 -3.95 5.25 -3.14
N ARG A 27 -5.20 4.78 -3.12
CA ARG A 27 -5.67 3.73 -4.03
C ARG A 27 -5.43 4.10 -5.49
N GLN A 28 -5.78 5.33 -5.86
CA GLN A 28 -5.60 5.81 -7.23
C GLN A 28 -4.13 5.83 -7.64
N ALA A 29 -3.25 6.28 -6.76
CA ALA A 29 -1.81 6.31 -7.03
C ALA A 29 -1.25 4.89 -7.18
N ILE A 30 -1.68 3.97 -6.34
CA ILE A 30 -1.27 2.55 -6.45
C ILE A 30 -1.72 1.97 -7.78
N ARG A 31 -2.98 2.17 -8.15
CA ARG A 31 -3.52 1.64 -9.42
C ARG A 31 -2.83 2.25 -10.62
N SER A 32 -2.45 3.53 -10.54
CA SER A 32 -1.70 4.21 -11.58
C SER A 32 -0.34 3.56 -11.82
N ALA A 33 0.35 3.16 -10.75
CA ALA A 33 1.67 2.52 -10.84
C ALA A 33 1.57 1.02 -11.16
N ALA A 34 0.47 0.37 -10.80
CA ALA A 34 0.28 -1.07 -10.95
C ALA A 34 -1.12 -1.36 -11.53
N PRO A 35 -1.36 -0.99 -12.80
CA PRO A 35 -2.69 -1.13 -13.39
C PRO A 35 -3.18 -2.58 -13.51
N LYS A 36 -2.26 -3.54 -13.48
CA LYS A 36 -2.62 -4.97 -13.55
C LYS A 36 -2.76 -5.64 -12.19
N ALA A 37 -2.51 -4.90 -11.10
CA ALA A 37 -2.64 -5.46 -9.75
C ALA A 37 -4.11 -5.71 -9.43
N GLU A 38 -4.37 -6.80 -8.73
CA GLU A 38 -5.70 -7.15 -8.27
C GLU A 38 -5.93 -6.60 -6.87
N GLU A 39 -7.08 -5.97 -6.67
CA GLU A 39 -7.49 -5.50 -5.35
C GLU A 39 -8.07 -6.66 -4.55
N CYS A 40 -7.75 -6.69 -3.25
CA CYS A 40 -8.23 -7.74 -2.36
C CYS A 40 -8.21 -7.25 -0.92
N ILE A 41 -8.65 -8.11 -0.03
CA ILE A 41 -8.51 -7.89 1.42
C ILE A 41 -7.52 -8.92 1.93
N SER A 42 -6.49 -8.46 2.63
CA SER A 42 -5.47 -9.33 3.20
C SER A 42 -5.14 -8.83 4.61
N TYR A 43 -5.14 -9.71 5.57
CA TYR A 43 -4.94 -9.36 6.99
C TYR A 43 -5.90 -8.26 7.47
N GLY A 44 -7.13 -8.25 6.93
CA GLY A 44 -8.11 -7.23 7.28
C GLY A 44 -7.84 -5.85 6.68
N LEU A 45 -6.90 -5.73 5.75
CA LEU A 45 -6.49 -4.48 5.13
C LEU A 45 -6.85 -4.47 3.65
N ALA A 46 -7.00 -3.26 3.09
CA ALA A 46 -7.10 -3.07 1.65
C ALA A 46 -5.75 -3.39 1.02
N ALA A 47 -5.69 -4.36 0.14
CA ALA A 47 -4.44 -4.88 -0.37
C ALA A 47 -4.46 -5.04 -1.88
N PHE A 48 -3.26 -5.19 -2.45
CA PHE A 48 -3.07 -5.40 -3.88
C PHE A 48 -2.14 -6.58 -4.09
N ARG A 49 -2.48 -7.42 -5.05
CA ARG A 49 -1.66 -8.56 -5.46
C ARG A 49 -1.32 -8.41 -6.94
N LEU A 50 -0.13 -8.80 -7.29
CA LEU A 50 0.32 -8.78 -8.69
C LEU A 50 1.01 -10.11 -8.98
N ASP A 51 0.56 -10.78 -10.04
CA ASP A 51 1.09 -12.10 -10.42
C ASP A 51 1.02 -13.11 -9.28
N GLY A 52 -0.08 -13.06 -8.52
CA GLY A 52 -0.33 -13.99 -7.42
C GLY A 52 0.45 -13.69 -6.13
N ARG A 53 1.18 -12.57 -6.09
CA ARG A 53 1.98 -12.19 -4.91
C ARG A 53 1.46 -10.91 -4.29
N PHE A 54 1.52 -10.85 -2.97
CA PHE A 54 1.21 -9.63 -2.23
C PHE A 54 2.13 -8.50 -2.71
N LEU A 55 1.56 -7.35 -2.98
CA LEU A 55 2.31 -6.18 -3.45
C LEU A 55 2.40 -5.11 -2.35
N VAL A 56 1.30 -4.46 -2.07
CA VAL A 56 1.20 -3.39 -1.06
C VAL A 56 -0.18 -3.45 -0.42
N ALA A 57 -0.33 -2.74 0.71
CA ALA A 57 -1.63 -2.62 1.37
C ALA A 57 -1.76 -1.24 2.00
N PHE A 58 -2.98 -0.89 2.40
CA PHE A 58 -3.21 0.32 3.19
C PHE A 58 -4.37 0.09 4.16
N GLY A 59 -4.47 0.97 5.13
CA GLY A 59 -5.54 0.89 6.10
C GLY A 59 -5.68 2.17 6.90
N ALA A 60 -6.75 2.24 7.68
CA ALA A 60 -7.02 3.33 8.60
C ALA A 60 -6.92 2.83 10.03
N ALA A 61 -6.26 3.62 10.87
CA ALA A 61 -6.24 3.41 12.31
C ALA A 61 -7.09 4.50 12.97
N ALA A 62 -7.15 4.51 14.29
CA ALA A 62 -7.98 5.47 15.02
C ALA A 62 -7.62 6.92 14.69
N ASN A 63 -6.32 7.22 14.64
CA ASN A 63 -5.84 8.61 14.52
C ASN A 63 -4.97 8.87 13.31
N HIS A 64 -4.83 7.90 12.39
CA HIS A 64 -3.97 8.08 11.22
C HIS A 64 -4.35 7.08 10.13
N CYS A 65 -3.76 7.28 8.96
CA CYS A 65 -3.77 6.31 7.88
C CYS A 65 -2.40 5.63 7.80
N ALA A 66 -2.35 4.47 7.17
CA ALA A 66 -1.09 3.75 7.01
C ALA A 66 -0.99 3.15 5.62
N PHE A 67 0.23 3.17 5.07
CA PHE A 67 0.58 2.51 3.82
C PHE A 67 1.66 1.48 4.10
N TYR A 68 1.52 0.29 3.53
CA TYR A 68 2.41 -0.84 3.79
C TYR A 68 3.10 -1.27 2.49
N PRO A 69 4.16 -0.56 2.07
CA PRO A 69 4.86 -0.90 0.81
C PRO A 69 5.93 -1.98 0.97
N GLY A 70 6.20 -2.42 2.19
CA GLY A 70 7.25 -3.37 2.49
C GLY A 70 8.50 -2.72 3.08
N GLY A 71 9.35 -3.53 3.71
CA GLY A 71 10.52 -3.02 4.43
C GLY A 71 11.59 -2.43 3.52
N SER A 72 11.88 -3.06 2.38
CA SER A 72 12.91 -2.56 1.47
C SER A 72 12.57 -1.22 0.86
N PRO A 73 11.33 -0.98 0.34
CA PRO A 73 10.98 0.35 -0.14
C PRO A 73 11.11 1.43 0.92
N VAL A 74 10.67 1.18 2.16
CA VAL A 74 10.78 2.15 3.24
C VAL A 74 12.25 2.49 3.51
N ALA A 75 13.13 1.50 3.52
CA ALA A 75 14.55 1.71 3.76
C ALA A 75 15.23 2.48 2.62
N VAL A 76 14.93 2.11 1.37
CA VAL A 76 15.53 2.74 0.18
C VAL A 76 15.13 4.20 0.06
N PHE A 77 13.87 4.51 0.33
CA PHE A 77 13.34 5.88 0.21
C PHE A 77 13.34 6.64 1.52
N LYS A 78 14.18 6.23 2.46
CA LYS A 78 14.24 6.81 3.81
C LYS A 78 14.36 8.34 3.80
N SER A 79 15.20 8.90 2.93
CA SER A 79 15.38 10.35 2.89
C SER A 79 14.13 11.10 2.43
N GLU A 80 13.37 10.51 1.51
CA GLU A 80 12.10 11.10 1.05
C GLU A 80 10.98 10.93 2.09
N LEU A 81 11.15 10.00 3.03
CA LEU A 81 10.18 9.68 4.07
C LEU A 81 10.52 10.30 5.42
N LYS A 82 11.53 11.13 5.50
CA LYS A 82 12.04 11.68 6.78
C LYS A 82 11.00 12.47 7.58
N ASN A 83 10.00 13.03 6.89
CA ASN A 83 8.94 13.82 7.54
C ASN A 83 7.71 12.99 7.90
N TYR A 84 7.78 11.68 7.70
CA TYR A 84 6.68 10.77 8.02
C TYR A 84 7.07 9.84 9.15
N ASP A 85 6.06 9.38 9.88
CA ASP A 85 6.26 8.37 10.92
C ASP A 85 6.36 7.00 10.24
N THR A 86 7.53 6.39 10.30
CA THR A 86 7.76 5.11 9.66
C THR A 86 8.24 4.07 10.66
N SER A 87 7.96 2.82 10.36
CA SER A 87 8.56 1.68 11.00
C SER A 87 8.82 0.65 9.91
N LYS A 88 9.31 -0.53 10.26
CA LYS A 88 9.67 -1.53 9.27
C LYS A 88 8.45 -1.87 8.39
N GLY A 89 8.53 -1.46 7.13
CA GLY A 89 7.48 -1.77 6.15
C GLY A 89 6.22 -0.93 6.24
N THR A 90 6.20 0.12 7.08
CA THR A 90 4.99 0.91 7.32
C THR A 90 5.29 2.40 7.24
N ILE A 91 4.40 3.15 6.60
CA ILE A 91 4.42 4.62 6.58
C ILE A 91 3.08 5.10 7.14
N ARG A 92 3.13 5.91 8.21
CA ARG A 92 1.93 6.47 8.82
C ARG A 92 1.81 7.93 8.42
N PHE A 93 0.59 8.37 8.15
CA PHE A 93 0.34 9.75 7.78
C PHE A 93 -1.05 10.18 8.26
N PRO A 94 -1.21 11.47 8.63
CA PRO A 94 -2.53 11.97 9.02
C PRO A 94 -3.43 12.13 7.79
N ALA A 95 -4.73 12.07 8.02
CA ALA A 95 -5.71 12.15 6.93
C ALA A 95 -5.62 13.48 6.16
N ASP A 96 -5.24 14.56 6.85
CA ASP A 96 -5.12 15.88 6.24
C ASP A 96 -3.81 16.10 5.49
N LYS A 97 -2.89 15.13 5.55
CA LYS A 97 -1.61 15.17 4.82
C LYS A 97 -1.38 13.86 4.10
N PRO A 98 -2.16 13.58 3.06
CA PRO A 98 -2.00 12.32 2.31
C PRO A 98 -0.62 12.24 1.66
N LEU A 99 -0.16 11.03 1.45
CA LEU A 99 1.13 10.81 0.78
C LEU A 99 1.07 11.36 -0.66
N PRO A 100 2.11 12.05 -1.12
CA PRO A 100 2.15 12.50 -2.51
C PRO A 100 2.04 11.34 -3.49
N ALA A 101 1.23 11.49 -4.51
CA ALA A 101 1.02 10.42 -5.49
C ALA A 101 2.33 9.99 -6.17
N ALA A 102 3.21 10.95 -6.46
CA ALA A 102 4.51 10.64 -7.08
C ALA A 102 5.36 9.73 -6.18
N LEU A 103 5.36 9.98 -4.87
CA LEU A 103 6.10 9.15 -3.93
C LEU A 103 5.50 7.75 -3.83
N VAL A 104 4.17 7.66 -3.76
CA VAL A 104 3.47 6.37 -3.74
C VAL A 104 3.83 5.55 -4.97
N ARG A 105 3.80 6.17 -6.14
CA ARG A 105 4.15 5.47 -7.39
C ARG A 105 5.58 4.95 -7.38
N LYS A 106 6.54 5.73 -6.87
CA LYS A 106 7.93 5.29 -6.74
C LYS A 106 8.04 4.05 -5.85
N LEU A 107 7.37 4.07 -4.71
CA LEU A 107 7.38 2.96 -3.76
C LEU A 107 6.77 1.70 -4.38
N VAL A 108 5.64 1.85 -5.06
CA VAL A 108 4.96 0.72 -5.70
C VAL A 108 5.82 0.14 -6.82
N LYS A 109 6.38 0.97 -7.68
CA LYS A 109 7.24 0.52 -8.78
C LYS A 109 8.48 -0.21 -8.28
N PHE A 110 9.08 0.29 -7.19
CA PHE A 110 10.19 -0.39 -6.56
C PHE A 110 9.79 -1.79 -6.09
N ARG A 111 8.62 -1.89 -5.45
CA ARG A 111 8.12 -3.17 -4.94
C ARG A 111 7.83 -4.15 -6.09
N ILE A 112 7.28 -3.66 -7.19
CA ILE A 112 7.04 -4.49 -8.39
C ILE A 112 8.36 -5.06 -8.91
N ALA A 113 9.38 -4.22 -9.05
CA ALA A 113 10.69 -4.65 -9.52
C ALA A 113 11.33 -5.67 -8.58
N GLN A 114 11.20 -5.46 -7.27
CA GLN A 114 11.72 -6.36 -6.26
C GLN A 114 11.06 -7.73 -6.35
N ASN A 115 9.73 -7.77 -6.46
CA ASN A 115 8.99 -9.03 -6.58
C ASN A 115 9.30 -9.74 -7.88
N SER A 116 9.46 -8.99 -8.97
CA SER A 116 9.80 -9.53 -10.28
C SER A 116 11.20 -10.19 -10.27
N ALA A 117 12.17 -9.53 -9.65
CA ALA A 117 13.52 -10.08 -9.51
C ALA A 117 13.51 -11.38 -8.70
N ALA A 118 12.73 -11.42 -7.61
CA ALA A 118 12.59 -12.63 -6.80
C ALA A 118 11.99 -13.78 -7.60
N ASN A 119 10.99 -13.50 -8.43
CA ASN A 119 10.37 -14.50 -9.30
C ASN A 119 11.37 -15.06 -10.33
N LYS A 120 12.16 -14.19 -10.93
CA LYS A 120 13.19 -14.61 -11.90
C LYS A 120 14.25 -15.52 -11.26
N LEU A 121 14.67 -15.17 -10.04
CA LEU A 121 15.64 -15.99 -9.32
C LEU A 121 15.08 -17.38 -9.01
N ARG A 122 13.82 -17.48 -8.63
CA ARG A 122 13.17 -18.76 -8.39
C ARG A 122 13.12 -19.61 -9.65
N SER A 123 12.79 -19.02 -10.79
CA SER A 123 12.72 -19.72 -12.07
C SER A 123 14.08 -20.29 -12.45
N LYS A 124 15.16 -19.54 -12.22
CA LYS A 124 16.51 -19.98 -12.55
C LYS A 124 17.03 -21.12 -11.68
N LYS A 125 16.47 -21.28 -10.48
CA LYS A 125 16.92 -22.33 -9.53
C LYS A 125 16.30 -23.70 -9.76
N ARG A 126 15.40 -23.83 -10.69
CA ARG A 126 14.75 -25.11 -10.99
C ARG A 126 15.59 -25.99 -11.91
#